data_347454d18dda516514eec8284257f5d0
#
_entry.id   347454d18dda516514eec8284257f5d0
#
_cell.length_a   1.000
_cell.length_b   1.000
_cell.length_c   1.000
_cell.angle_alpha   90.00
_cell.angle_beta   90.00
_cell.angle_gamma   90.00
#
_symmetry.space_group_name_H-M   'P 1'
#
loop_
_entity.id
_entity.type
_entity.pdbx_description
1 polymer ?
#
loop_
_entity_poly.entity_id
_entity_poly.type
_entity_poly.pdbx_seq_one_letter_code
_entity_poly.pdbx_strand_id
1 'polypeptide(L)'
;MCKSRLISLFLCLVLSGTVYAEENAAYSVLDKPVASAVQDNETVVEFFSFYCPPCYAFSQDYGIDKAIRESLPPGKKLVKYHAGFLGELGEELTRAWSVAMVLGVEDKVEPLLFDAVQKTRRLKSAEDIPGIFIRAGVYPGEYMQALASKEVAEMTEKQKRLFREYSVTGTPSVYVNGRYRIENSAFRADSVEVFQKNYVAAVMLLTDK
;
A
#
# COMPACT_ATOMS: atom_id res chain seq x y z
N MET A 1 20.62 -80.15 20.07
CA MET A 1 19.47 -79.25 20.34
C MET A 1 19.95 -77.84 20.19
N CYS A 2 19.75 -77.23 19.01
CA CYS A 2 20.22 -75.91 18.65
C CYS A 2 19.02 -74.91 18.69
N LYS A 3 19.02 -73.97 19.61
CA LYS A 3 17.95 -72.94 19.71
C LYS A 3 18.38 -71.70 18.88
N SER A 4 17.75 -71.57 17.71
CA SER A 4 17.85 -70.39 16.86
C SER A 4 17.08 -69.22 17.52
N ARG A 5 17.80 -68.11 17.82
CA ARG A 5 17.21 -66.82 18.24
C ARG A 5 17.02 -65.95 16.98
N LEU A 6 15.77 -65.74 16.56
CA LEU A 6 15.40 -64.76 15.56
C LEU A 6 15.49 -63.36 16.23
N ILE A 7 16.45 -62.54 15.76
CA ILE A 7 16.54 -61.11 16.10
C ILE A 7 15.69 -60.35 15.07
N SER A 8 14.53 -59.85 15.51
CA SER A 8 13.66 -59.00 14.70
C SER A 8 14.24 -57.60 14.68
N LEU A 9 14.80 -57.20 13.54
CA LEU A 9 15.31 -55.83 13.33
C LEU A 9 14.14 -54.87 12.99
N PHE A 10 13.72 -54.10 13.96
CA PHE A 10 12.70 -53.05 13.75
C PHE A 10 13.39 -51.86 13.11
N LEU A 11 13.19 -51.70 11.79
CA LEU A 11 13.68 -50.52 11.04
C LEU A 11 12.71 -49.37 11.25
N CYS A 12 13.02 -48.47 12.20
CA CYS A 12 12.30 -47.21 12.36
C CYS A 12 12.63 -46.27 11.19
N LEU A 13 11.72 -46.17 10.24
CA LEU A 13 11.74 -45.19 9.18
C LEU A 13 11.38 -43.82 9.80
N VAL A 14 12.42 -43.04 10.13
CA VAL A 14 12.24 -41.62 10.53
C VAL A 14 11.95 -40.85 9.26
N LEU A 15 10.65 -40.54 9.00
CA LEU A 15 10.27 -39.53 8.01
C LEU A 15 10.70 -38.18 8.55
N SER A 16 11.90 -37.74 8.13
CA SER A 16 12.34 -36.37 8.28
C SER A 16 11.49 -35.50 7.34
N GLY A 17 10.33 -35.05 7.82
CA GLY A 17 9.57 -33.98 7.17
C GLY A 17 10.44 -32.73 7.18
N THR A 18 11.04 -32.39 6.04
CA THR A 18 11.65 -31.07 5.84
C THR A 18 10.53 -30.05 5.87
N VAL A 19 10.37 -29.41 7.03
CA VAL A 19 9.62 -28.16 7.12
C VAL A 19 10.43 -27.15 6.32
N TYR A 20 10.04 -26.92 5.07
CA TYR A 20 10.47 -25.74 4.34
C TYR A 20 9.81 -24.55 5.02
N ALA A 21 10.54 -23.89 5.88
CA ALA A 21 10.22 -22.54 6.26
C ALA A 21 10.23 -21.71 4.98
N GLU A 22 9.09 -21.20 4.58
CA GLU A 22 8.93 -20.26 3.47
C GLU A 22 9.50 -18.91 3.93
N GLU A 23 10.84 -18.88 4.04
CA GLU A 23 11.62 -17.72 4.45
C GLU A 23 11.57 -16.73 3.27
N ASN A 24 10.80 -15.61 3.44
CA ASN A 24 10.72 -14.45 2.56
C ASN A 24 9.93 -14.63 1.24
N ALA A 25 8.70 -15.10 1.32
CA ALA A 25 7.78 -14.92 0.19
C ALA A 25 7.56 -13.42 -0.07
N ALA A 26 7.78 -12.95 -1.32
CA ALA A 26 7.63 -11.55 -1.71
C ALA A 26 6.18 -11.04 -1.56
N TYR A 27 5.23 -11.92 -1.38
CA TYR A 27 3.81 -11.60 -1.18
C TYR A 27 3.10 -12.69 -0.35
N SER A 28 2.00 -12.30 0.26
CA SER A 28 1.02 -13.21 0.89
C SER A 28 -0.31 -13.15 0.16
N VAL A 29 -1.13 -14.18 0.34
CA VAL A 29 -2.48 -14.24 -0.22
C VAL A 29 -3.47 -13.90 0.88
N LEU A 30 -4.39 -12.97 0.61
CA LEU A 30 -5.46 -12.63 1.55
C LEU A 30 -6.42 -13.82 1.72
N ASP A 31 -6.87 -14.07 2.94
CA ASP A 31 -7.86 -15.10 3.25
C ASP A 31 -9.15 -14.92 2.44
N LYS A 32 -9.53 -13.67 2.23
CA LYS A 32 -10.70 -13.28 1.40
C LYS A 32 -10.30 -12.19 0.43
N PRO A 33 -10.53 -12.38 -0.89
CA PRO A 33 -10.33 -11.33 -1.88
C PRO A 33 -11.25 -10.13 -1.63
N VAL A 34 -10.73 -8.92 -1.85
CA VAL A 34 -11.51 -7.67 -1.78
C VAL A 34 -12.19 -7.43 -3.12
N ALA A 35 -13.45 -7.85 -3.22
CA ALA A 35 -14.21 -7.85 -4.48
C ALA A 35 -14.45 -6.43 -5.03
N SER A 36 -14.58 -5.43 -4.16
CA SER A 36 -14.79 -4.02 -4.56
C SER A 36 -13.62 -3.46 -5.38
N ALA A 37 -12.38 -3.82 -5.08
CA ALA A 37 -11.21 -3.40 -5.85
C ALA A 37 -11.24 -3.96 -7.29
N VAL A 38 -11.66 -5.21 -7.44
CA VAL A 38 -11.79 -5.86 -8.76
C VAL A 38 -12.89 -5.19 -9.60
N GLN A 39 -14.02 -4.86 -8.98
CA GLN A 39 -15.13 -4.16 -9.65
C GLN A 39 -14.74 -2.76 -10.13
N ASP A 40 -13.94 -2.05 -9.36
CA ASP A 40 -13.47 -0.69 -9.67
C ASP A 40 -12.24 -0.67 -10.60
N ASN A 41 -11.79 -1.85 -11.06
CA ASN A 41 -10.58 -2.03 -11.89
C ASN A 41 -9.31 -1.48 -11.24
N GLU A 42 -9.21 -1.58 -9.91
CA GLU A 42 -8.05 -1.15 -9.13
C GLU A 42 -7.04 -2.29 -9.07
N THR A 43 -6.15 -2.34 -10.03
CA THR A 43 -5.18 -3.45 -10.15
C THR A 43 -4.18 -3.44 -9.01
N VAL A 44 -3.66 -2.28 -8.66
CA VAL A 44 -2.75 -2.09 -7.52
C VAL A 44 -3.34 -1.05 -6.59
N VAL A 45 -3.40 -1.38 -5.31
CA VAL A 45 -3.88 -0.49 -4.24
C VAL A 45 -2.76 -0.29 -3.24
N GLU A 46 -2.42 0.96 -2.96
CA GLU A 46 -1.50 1.35 -1.89
C GLU A 46 -2.27 2.04 -0.77
N PHE A 47 -2.06 1.59 0.47
CA PHE A 47 -2.45 2.33 1.66
C PHE A 47 -1.23 3.02 2.24
N PHE A 48 -1.34 4.33 2.44
CA PHE A 48 -0.28 5.19 2.95
C PHE A 48 -0.80 6.20 3.97
N SER A 49 0.09 6.89 4.66
CA SER A 49 -0.27 8.03 5.48
C SER A 49 0.78 9.13 5.36
N PHE A 50 0.34 10.38 5.33
CA PHE A 50 1.25 11.53 5.34
C PHE A 50 2.09 11.64 6.61
N TYR A 51 1.66 11.01 7.72
CA TYR A 51 2.44 10.92 8.96
C TYR A 51 3.39 9.72 9.01
N CYS A 52 3.42 8.87 8.00
CA CYS A 52 4.23 7.64 7.96
C CYS A 52 5.60 7.91 7.31
N PRO A 53 6.74 7.90 8.05
CA PRO A 53 8.04 8.14 7.44
C PRO A 53 8.44 7.10 6.38
N PRO A 54 8.17 5.79 6.55
CA PRO A 54 8.37 4.82 5.48
C PRO A 54 7.56 5.10 4.21
N CYS A 55 6.34 5.70 4.33
CA CYS A 55 5.55 6.09 3.16
C CYS A 55 6.19 7.25 2.41
N TYR A 56 6.77 8.23 3.14
CA TYR A 56 7.55 9.29 2.54
C TYR A 56 8.72 8.71 1.73
N ALA A 57 9.52 7.84 2.34
CA ALA A 57 10.65 7.21 1.66
C ALA A 57 10.20 6.40 0.43
N PHE A 58 9.12 5.63 0.54
CA PHE A 58 8.56 4.81 -0.52
C PHE A 58 8.18 5.64 -1.75
N SER A 59 7.49 6.75 -1.55
CA SER A 59 7.00 7.63 -2.61
C SER A 59 8.05 8.66 -3.05
N GLN A 60 8.62 9.43 -2.11
CA GLN A 60 9.40 10.62 -2.43
C GLN A 60 10.91 10.35 -2.59
N ASP A 61 11.47 9.43 -1.80
CA ASP A 61 12.90 9.12 -1.88
C ASP A 61 13.20 7.99 -2.88
N TYR A 62 12.35 6.94 -2.87
CA TYR A 62 12.57 5.74 -3.70
C TYR A 62 11.72 5.70 -4.97
N GLY A 63 10.65 6.51 -5.05
CA GLY A 63 9.79 6.60 -6.23
C GLY A 63 9.14 5.26 -6.62
N ILE A 64 8.82 4.39 -5.66
CA ILE A 64 8.29 3.04 -5.92
C ILE A 64 6.91 3.10 -6.57
N ASP A 65 6.02 3.92 -6.06
CA ASP A 65 4.66 4.11 -6.60
C ASP A 65 4.68 4.67 -8.03
N LYS A 66 5.58 5.60 -8.32
CA LYS A 66 5.80 6.11 -9.68
C LYS A 66 6.29 4.99 -10.60
N ALA A 67 7.29 4.22 -10.17
CA ALA A 67 7.84 3.12 -10.96
C ALA A 67 6.81 2.01 -11.21
N ILE A 68 5.95 1.70 -10.23
CA ILE A 68 4.80 0.80 -10.42
C ILE A 68 3.88 1.37 -11.49
N ARG A 69 3.46 2.63 -11.38
CA ARG A 69 2.54 3.29 -12.32
C ARG A 69 3.07 3.24 -13.76
N GLU A 70 4.36 3.55 -13.95
CA GLU A 70 5.03 3.54 -15.25
C GLU A 70 5.19 2.13 -15.85
N SER A 71 5.20 1.08 -15.01
CA SER A 71 5.36 -0.31 -15.42
C SER A 71 4.04 -1.04 -15.67
N LEU A 72 2.90 -0.48 -15.20
CA LEU A 72 1.60 -1.12 -15.36
C LEU A 72 1.17 -1.18 -16.83
N PRO A 73 0.61 -2.31 -17.30
CA PRO A 73 0.04 -2.43 -18.63
C PRO A 73 -1.12 -1.45 -18.86
N PRO A 74 -1.41 -1.10 -20.12
CA PRO A 74 -2.56 -0.26 -20.45
C PRO A 74 -3.86 -0.79 -19.83
N GLY A 75 -4.65 0.12 -19.26
CA GLY A 75 -5.92 -0.20 -18.59
C GLY A 75 -5.80 -0.67 -17.13
N LYS A 76 -4.59 -0.98 -16.65
CA LYS A 76 -4.32 -1.26 -15.23
C LYS A 76 -3.87 0.02 -14.53
N LYS A 77 -4.26 0.20 -13.25
CA LYS A 77 -3.94 1.41 -12.50
C LYS A 77 -3.47 1.11 -11.07
N LEU A 78 -2.61 1.97 -10.56
CA LEU A 78 -2.31 2.11 -9.14
C LEU A 78 -3.23 3.18 -8.55
N VAL A 79 -3.93 2.85 -7.48
CA VAL A 79 -4.72 3.79 -6.68
C VAL A 79 -4.12 3.86 -5.28
N LYS A 80 -3.98 5.08 -4.75
CA LYS A 80 -3.46 5.32 -3.40
C LYS A 80 -4.57 5.79 -2.48
N TYR A 81 -4.71 5.14 -1.33
CA TYR A 81 -5.68 5.48 -0.30
C TYR A 81 -4.99 5.90 0.99
N HIS A 82 -5.40 7.04 1.53
CA HIS A 82 -4.84 7.55 2.78
C HIS A 82 -5.47 6.84 3.98
N ALA A 83 -4.62 6.42 4.92
CA ALA A 83 -5.00 5.79 6.17
C ALA A 83 -4.95 6.81 7.31
N GLY A 84 -6.11 7.21 7.81
CA GLY A 84 -6.27 8.30 8.77
C GLY A 84 -5.95 7.95 10.23
N PHE A 85 -5.43 6.76 10.53
CA PHE A 85 -5.19 6.31 11.92
C PHE A 85 -3.92 6.89 12.56
N LEU A 86 -3.08 7.58 11.78
CA LEU A 86 -1.85 8.18 12.25
C LEU A 86 -1.96 9.70 12.35
N GLY A 87 -1.39 10.26 13.43
CA GLY A 87 -1.25 11.70 13.65
C GLY A 87 -2.57 12.42 13.99
N GLU A 88 -2.44 13.67 14.44
CA GLU A 88 -3.57 14.46 14.94
C GLU A 88 -4.55 14.87 13.84
N LEU A 89 -4.07 15.05 12.60
CA LEU A 89 -4.87 15.46 11.44
C LEU A 89 -5.10 14.30 10.46
N GLY A 90 -5.08 13.05 10.93
CA GLY A 90 -5.19 11.88 10.07
C GLY A 90 -6.50 11.85 9.28
N GLU A 91 -7.63 12.13 9.93
CA GLU A 91 -8.95 12.14 9.31
C GLU A 91 -9.11 13.31 8.32
N GLU A 92 -8.63 14.50 8.69
CA GLU A 92 -8.62 15.70 7.83
C GLU A 92 -7.77 15.47 6.58
N LEU A 93 -6.62 14.81 6.74
CA LEU A 93 -5.75 14.44 5.63
C LEU A 93 -6.37 13.35 4.74
N THR A 94 -7.15 12.41 5.30
CA THR A 94 -7.92 11.47 4.48
C THR A 94 -8.95 12.20 3.62
N ARG A 95 -9.65 13.18 4.18
CA ARG A 95 -10.60 14.00 3.43
C ARG A 95 -9.89 14.89 2.40
N ALA A 96 -8.76 15.48 2.76
CA ALA A 96 -7.94 16.26 1.82
C ALA A 96 -7.44 15.39 0.65
N TRP A 97 -7.01 14.17 0.92
CA TRP A 97 -6.64 13.23 -0.13
C TRP A 97 -7.82 12.87 -1.03
N SER A 98 -9.03 12.73 -0.48
CA SER A 98 -10.25 12.57 -1.28
C SER A 98 -10.50 13.77 -2.21
N VAL A 99 -10.23 15.00 -1.74
CA VAL A 99 -10.30 16.20 -2.61
C VAL A 99 -9.29 16.09 -3.75
N ALA A 100 -8.03 15.67 -3.45
CA ALA A 100 -7.02 15.51 -4.48
C ALA A 100 -7.43 14.47 -5.53
N MET A 101 -7.97 13.33 -5.11
CA MET A 101 -8.45 12.27 -5.99
C MET A 101 -9.63 12.71 -6.88
N VAL A 102 -10.59 13.44 -6.32
CA VAL A 102 -11.76 13.93 -7.08
C VAL A 102 -11.37 15.00 -8.09
N LEU A 103 -10.41 15.85 -7.75
CA LEU A 103 -9.89 16.89 -8.66
C LEU A 103 -8.81 16.38 -9.63
N GLY A 104 -8.29 15.16 -9.46
CA GLY A 104 -7.22 14.61 -10.29
C GLY A 104 -5.89 15.36 -10.12
N VAL A 105 -5.58 15.79 -8.90
CA VAL A 105 -4.38 16.60 -8.59
C VAL A 105 -3.43 15.91 -7.61
N GLU A 106 -3.56 14.59 -7.43
CA GLU A 106 -2.80 13.79 -6.47
C GLU A 106 -1.30 14.01 -6.64
N ASP A 107 -0.78 13.92 -7.85
CA ASP A 107 0.66 14.03 -8.14
C ASP A 107 1.25 15.42 -7.79
N LYS A 108 0.40 16.46 -7.77
CA LYS A 108 0.82 17.83 -7.41
C LYS A 108 0.72 18.06 -5.90
N VAL A 109 -0.28 17.49 -5.26
CA VAL A 109 -0.61 17.71 -3.85
C VAL A 109 0.20 16.82 -2.92
N GLU A 110 0.43 15.57 -3.31
CA GLU A 110 1.11 14.56 -2.49
C GLU A 110 2.47 15.03 -1.96
N PRO A 111 3.44 15.47 -2.80
CA PRO A 111 4.74 15.90 -2.31
C PRO A 111 4.64 17.12 -1.39
N LEU A 112 3.70 18.02 -1.63
CA LEU A 112 3.49 19.20 -0.79
C LEU A 112 2.90 18.86 0.58
N LEU A 113 1.99 17.89 0.66
CA LEU A 113 1.45 17.39 1.92
C LEU A 113 2.52 16.65 2.72
N PHE A 114 3.27 15.77 2.09
CA PHE A 114 4.40 15.10 2.75
C PHE A 114 5.42 16.10 3.28
N ASP A 115 5.81 17.12 2.49
CA ASP A 115 6.72 18.18 2.96
C ASP A 115 6.14 18.94 4.16
N ALA A 116 4.87 19.34 4.08
CA ALA A 116 4.22 20.12 5.13
C ALA A 116 4.08 19.34 6.44
N VAL A 117 3.83 18.01 6.37
CA VAL A 117 3.68 17.15 7.54
C VAL A 117 5.04 16.74 8.11
N GLN A 118 5.96 16.24 7.29
CA GLN A 118 7.17 15.56 7.79
C GLN A 118 8.42 16.41 7.76
N LYS A 119 8.62 17.24 6.73
CA LYS A 119 9.85 18.03 6.57
C LYS A 119 9.74 19.40 7.23
N THR A 120 8.86 20.25 6.74
CA THR A 120 8.73 21.63 7.24
C THR A 120 7.87 21.73 8.48
N ARG A 121 7.05 20.70 8.77
CA ARG A 121 6.13 20.65 9.91
C ARG A 121 5.26 21.91 10.01
N ARG A 122 4.83 22.44 8.86
CA ARG A 122 3.99 23.64 8.77
C ARG A 122 2.52 23.38 8.89
N LEU A 123 2.10 22.11 8.69
CA LEU A 123 0.71 21.70 8.89
C LEU A 123 0.46 21.53 10.40
N LYS A 124 -0.20 22.52 11.00
CA LYS A 124 -0.52 22.57 12.45
C LYS A 124 -1.97 22.34 12.74
N SER A 125 -2.85 22.67 11.80
CA SER A 125 -4.29 22.53 11.92
C SER A 125 -4.92 22.25 10.55
N ALA A 126 -6.21 21.90 10.55
CA ALA A 126 -6.97 21.64 9.32
C ALA A 126 -7.05 22.90 8.42
N GLU A 127 -7.01 24.09 9.02
CA GLU A 127 -7.06 25.38 8.32
C GLU A 127 -5.82 25.65 7.45
N ASP A 128 -4.71 24.92 7.67
CA ASP A 128 -3.49 25.03 6.87
C ASP A 128 -3.60 24.25 5.54
N ILE A 129 -4.48 23.25 5.47
CA ILE A 129 -4.60 22.33 4.33
C ILE A 129 -4.96 23.06 3.02
N PRO A 130 -5.95 23.98 2.98
CA PRO A 130 -6.28 24.70 1.75
C PRO A 130 -5.09 25.42 1.12
N GLY A 131 -4.19 25.97 1.95
CA GLY A 131 -2.98 26.65 1.48
C GLY A 131 -2.03 25.71 0.70
N ILE A 132 -2.04 24.42 0.97
CA ILE A 132 -1.26 23.42 0.23
C ILE A 132 -1.84 23.20 -1.16
N PHE A 133 -3.17 23.10 -1.27
CA PHE A 133 -3.85 22.97 -2.56
C PHE A 133 -3.67 24.19 -3.45
N ILE A 134 -3.72 25.40 -2.85
CA ILE A 134 -3.44 26.65 -3.57
C ILE A 134 -2.01 26.64 -4.15
N ARG A 135 -1.02 26.20 -3.38
CA ARG A 135 0.36 26.04 -3.87
C ARG A 135 0.47 24.98 -4.98
N ALA A 136 -0.39 23.96 -4.97
CA ALA A 136 -0.49 22.96 -6.04
C ALA A 136 -1.19 23.49 -7.31
N GLY A 137 -1.71 24.73 -7.28
CA GLY A 137 -2.39 25.37 -8.39
C GLY A 137 -3.91 25.18 -8.42
N VAL A 138 -4.51 24.69 -7.34
CA VAL A 138 -5.97 24.58 -7.20
C VAL A 138 -6.53 25.93 -6.74
N TYR A 139 -7.58 26.43 -7.40
CA TYR A 139 -8.23 27.68 -6.99
C TYR A 139 -8.98 27.51 -5.65
N PRO A 140 -8.96 28.51 -4.75
CA PRO A 140 -9.62 28.42 -3.45
C PRO A 140 -11.10 28.01 -3.54
N GLY A 141 -11.83 28.58 -4.50
CA GLY A 141 -13.25 28.23 -4.73
C GLY A 141 -13.45 26.80 -5.17
N GLU A 142 -12.60 26.29 -6.03
CA GLU A 142 -12.60 24.88 -6.50
C GLU A 142 -12.35 23.91 -5.35
N TYR A 143 -11.34 24.20 -4.52
CA TYR A 143 -11.07 23.40 -3.32
C TYR A 143 -12.28 23.36 -2.38
N MET A 144 -12.86 24.51 -2.06
CA MET A 144 -13.99 24.60 -1.14
C MET A 144 -15.25 23.91 -1.69
N GLN A 145 -15.49 24.04 -3.00
CA GLN A 145 -16.59 23.36 -3.67
C GLN A 145 -16.41 21.83 -3.64
N ALA A 146 -15.20 21.34 -3.98
CA ALA A 146 -14.88 19.92 -3.92
C ALA A 146 -15.01 19.38 -2.49
N LEU A 147 -14.45 20.09 -1.51
CA LEU A 147 -14.50 19.70 -0.10
C LEU A 147 -15.95 19.55 0.43
N ALA A 148 -16.88 20.35 -0.09
CA ALA A 148 -18.31 20.29 0.29
C ALA A 148 -19.11 19.31 -0.57
N SER A 149 -18.50 18.67 -1.57
CA SER A 149 -19.20 17.83 -2.52
C SER A 149 -19.54 16.45 -1.94
N LYS A 150 -20.54 15.81 -2.55
CA LYS A 150 -20.93 14.44 -2.23
C LYS A 150 -19.86 13.45 -2.67
N GLU A 151 -19.20 13.70 -3.78
CA GLU A 151 -18.15 12.88 -4.35
C GLU A 151 -16.96 12.75 -3.39
N VAL A 152 -16.54 13.85 -2.77
CA VAL A 152 -15.47 13.84 -1.76
C VAL A 152 -15.91 13.09 -0.50
N ALA A 153 -17.15 13.26 -0.06
CA ALA A 153 -17.67 12.52 1.09
C ALA A 153 -17.70 10.99 0.80
N GLU A 154 -18.20 10.58 -0.37
CA GLU A 154 -18.23 9.18 -0.79
C GLU A 154 -16.82 8.59 -0.95
N MET A 155 -15.87 9.35 -1.53
CA MET A 155 -14.48 8.93 -1.66
C MET A 155 -13.81 8.77 -0.28
N THR A 156 -14.09 9.67 0.66
CA THR A 156 -13.58 9.57 2.04
C THR A 156 -14.07 8.30 2.73
N GLU A 157 -15.36 7.99 2.61
CA GLU A 157 -15.92 6.75 3.16
C GLU A 157 -15.42 5.51 2.41
N LYS A 158 -15.18 5.59 1.10
CA LYS A 158 -14.54 4.51 0.32
C LYS A 158 -13.16 4.19 0.87
N GLN A 159 -12.29 5.17 1.09
CA GLN A 159 -10.97 4.98 1.66
C GLN A 159 -11.04 4.26 3.01
N LYS A 160 -11.89 4.72 3.92
CA LYS A 160 -12.09 4.11 5.25
C LYS A 160 -12.64 2.69 5.16
N ARG A 161 -13.57 2.43 4.25
CA ARG A 161 -14.13 1.09 4.03
C ARG A 161 -13.07 0.13 3.51
N LEU A 162 -12.33 0.52 2.46
CA LEU A 162 -11.28 -0.31 1.89
C LEU A 162 -10.15 -0.60 2.89
N PHE A 163 -9.77 0.37 3.71
CA PHE A 163 -8.80 0.16 4.79
C PHE A 163 -9.21 -1.01 5.69
N ARG A 164 -10.51 -1.12 6.03
CA ARG A 164 -11.06 -2.23 6.84
C ARG A 164 -11.15 -3.53 6.05
N GLU A 165 -11.64 -3.48 4.80
CA GLU A 165 -11.82 -4.67 3.94
C GLU A 165 -10.48 -5.36 3.66
N TYR A 166 -9.43 -4.59 3.42
CA TYR A 166 -8.06 -5.11 3.26
C TYR A 166 -7.39 -5.50 4.58
N SER A 167 -8.05 -5.27 5.72
CA SER A 167 -7.48 -5.52 7.06
C SER A 167 -6.08 -4.91 7.22
N VAL A 168 -5.93 -3.65 6.79
CA VAL A 168 -4.64 -2.95 6.80
C VAL A 168 -4.18 -2.73 8.24
N THR A 169 -2.98 -3.20 8.57
CA THR A 169 -2.39 -3.10 9.91
C THR A 169 -1.23 -2.10 9.99
N GLY A 170 -0.77 -1.60 8.85
CA GLY A 170 0.35 -0.65 8.79
C GLY A 170 0.51 -0.07 7.39
N THR A 171 1.35 0.96 7.28
CA THR A 171 1.64 1.66 6.02
C THR A 171 3.14 1.82 5.81
N PRO A 172 3.66 1.84 4.57
CA PRO A 172 2.92 1.58 3.33
C PRO A 172 2.53 0.10 3.21
N SER A 173 1.35 -0.18 2.64
CA SER A 173 0.91 -1.53 2.31
C SER A 173 0.40 -1.56 0.88
N VAL A 174 0.93 -2.46 0.06
CA VAL A 174 0.57 -2.59 -1.35
C VAL A 174 -0.13 -3.91 -1.59
N TYR A 175 -1.25 -3.84 -2.31
CA TYR A 175 -2.09 -4.98 -2.67
C TYR A 175 -2.27 -5.05 -4.17
N VAL A 176 -2.36 -6.27 -4.72
CA VAL A 176 -2.54 -6.51 -6.16
C VAL A 176 -3.79 -7.37 -6.37
N ASN A 177 -4.62 -6.96 -7.35
CA ASN A 177 -5.85 -7.64 -7.76
C ASN A 177 -6.82 -7.93 -6.59
N GLY A 178 -6.81 -7.10 -5.52
CA GLY A 178 -7.64 -7.31 -4.34
C GLY A 178 -7.36 -8.62 -3.60
N ARG A 179 -6.26 -9.30 -3.90
CA ARG A 179 -5.98 -10.65 -3.42
C ARG A 179 -4.59 -10.84 -2.80
N TYR A 180 -3.58 -10.20 -3.34
CA TYR A 180 -2.19 -10.39 -2.94
C TYR A 180 -1.68 -9.19 -2.18
N ARG A 181 -1.05 -9.38 -1.01
CA ARG A 181 -0.34 -8.33 -0.29
C ARG A 181 1.16 -8.48 -0.53
N ILE A 182 1.83 -7.40 -0.92
CA ILE A 182 3.28 -7.37 -1.03
C ILE A 182 3.90 -7.33 0.37
N GLU A 183 4.86 -8.17 0.63
CA GLU A 183 5.56 -8.25 1.92
C GLU A 183 6.83 -7.37 1.86
N ASN A 184 6.71 -6.13 2.37
CA ASN A 184 7.80 -5.15 2.31
C ASN A 184 9.11 -5.66 2.92
N SER A 185 9.05 -6.50 3.95
CA SER A 185 10.21 -7.08 4.63
C SER A 185 11.00 -8.09 3.80
N ALA A 186 10.39 -8.61 2.72
CA ALA A 186 11.05 -9.56 1.82
C ALA A 186 12.07 -8.87 0.90
N PHE A 187 11.98 -7.54 0.74
CA PHE A 187 12.86 -6.80 -0.15
C PHE A 187 14.03 -6.20 0.62
N ARG A 188 15.18 -6.82 0.51
CA ARG A 188 16.46 -6.29 0.99
C ARG A 188 17.36 -6.05 -0.22
N ALA A 189 17.99 -4.89 -0.28
CA ALA A 189 18.87 -4.53 -1.38
C ALA A 189 19.96 -3.56 -0.90
N ASP A 190 21.09 -3.60 -1.58
CA ASP A 190 22.23 -2.74 -1.29
C ASP A 190 22.10 -1.33 -1.91
N SER A 191 21.11 -1.14 -2.78
CA SER A 191 20.78 0.17 -3.35
C SER A 191 19.27 0.36 -3.54
N VAL A 192 18.87 1.63 -3.64
CA VAL A 192 17.48 2.03 -3.91
C VAL A 192 17.00 1.49 -5.26
N GLU A 193 17.85 1.53 -6.28
CA GLU A 193 17.51 1.08 -7.63
C GLU A 193 17.23 -0.42 -7.66
N VAL A 194 18.03 -1.23 -6.96
CA VAL A 194 17.81 -2.68 -6.85
C VAL A 194 16.55 -2.98 -6.05
N PHE A 195 16.33 -2.25 -4.95
CA PHE A 195 15.09 -2.35 -4.17
C PHE A 195 13.87 -2.04 -5.04
N GLN A 196 13.86 -0.88 -5.72
CA GLN A 196 12.78 -0.46 -6.60
C GLN A 196 12.49 -1.50 -7.68
N LYS A 197 13.54 -1.94 -8.40
CA LYS A 197 13.41 -2.96 -9.46
C LYS A 197 12.77 -4.25 -8.96
N ASN A 198 13.25 -4.77 -7.83
CA ASN A 198 12.74 -6.02 -7.26
C ASN A 198 11.30 -5.88 -6.78
N TYR A 199 10.97 -4.75 -6.16
CA TYR A 199 9.61 -4.46 -5.69
C TYR A 199 8.62 -4.37 -6.86
N VAL A 200 8.96 -3.61 -7.88
CA VAL A 200 8.14 -3.47 -9.09
C VAL A 200 7.96 -4.82 -9.80
N ALA A 201 9.04 -5.61 -9.92
CA ALA A 201 8.95 -6.94 -10.52
C ALA A 201 7.97 -7.86 -9.78
N ALA A 202 7.96 -7.82 -8.44
CA ALA A 202 7.02 -8.61 -7.63
C ALA A 202 5.57 -8.14 -7.84
N VAL A 203 5.33 -6.82 -7.93
CA VAL A 203 4.00 -6.29 -8.23
C VAL A 203 3.56 -6.74 -9.63
N MET A 204 4.41 -6.58 -10.65
CA MET A 204 4.07 -6.94 -12.05
C MET A 204 3.78 -8.45 -12.19
N LEU A 205 4.53 -9.31 -11.50
CA LEU A 205 4.27 -10.75 -11.49
C LEU A 205 2.83 -11.10 -11.08
N LEU A 206 2.21 -10.28 -10.25
CA LEU A 206 0.88 -10.53 -9.68
C LEU A 206 -0.25 -9.86 -10.48
N THR A 207 0.07 -8.93 -11.37
CA THR A 207 -0.97 -8.20 -12.12
C THR A 207 -1.74 -9.08 -13.10
N ASP A 208 -1.18 -10.21 -13.53
CA ASP A 208 -1.78 -11.16 -14.48
C ASP A 208 -2.31 -12.43 -13.82
N LYS A 209 -2.23 -12.53 -12.47
CA LYS A 209 -2.81 -13.60 -11.67
C LYS A 209 -4.22 -13.20 -11.22
#